data_33bb4af787175ef881b9acf93c4150f9
#
_entry.id   33bb4af787175ef881b9acf93c4150f9
#
_cell.length_a   1.000
_cell.length_b   1.000
_cell.length_c   1.000
_cell.angle_alpha   90.00
_cell.angle_beta   90.00
_cell.angle_gamma   90.00
#
_symmetry.space_group_name_H-M   'P 1'
#
loop_
_entity.id
_entity.type
_entity.pdbx_description
1 polymer ?
#
loop_
_entity_poly.entity_id
_entity_poly.type
_entity_poly.pdbx_seq_one_letter_code
_entity_poly.pdbx_strand_id
1 'polypeptide(L)'
;MTARSVSSPAPPGRLASLDAFRGLAIAGMILVNNPGSWSHVYAPLLHAPWHGATPTDLIFPFFLFGVGVSMSFSFSSRTARGGSRRDLWRHVAVRALIIYGLGLFMAAYPRFDFGTVRLVGVLARIGMVYLVAGTLVLFLSRRAVFAVMLALLAGYGALMSWIPVPGFGAGDLSPEGNLAAHLDRLLLGVHMWSGGGGVYDPEGLLSTVPAIASTLAGLFAGDFLRSLDGGPSGAGEAARPTGHGTIACLRMLMTGLALVLAGLVWDRFFPINKPLWTSSYVAYTTGWALVTLAALYWLIDVSGRRGWARPLVVYGMNAITVFVASGLVAKTLVLWRVPDGSGATTSMYNLVYETAFASWAGPLNGSLAFAAATVLFWLAVLWVMYARRIFIKV
;
A
#
# COMPACT_ATOMS: atom_id res chain seq x y z
N MET A 1 11.93 27.67 32.18
CA MET A 1 11.60 27.55 30.72
C MET A 1 10.55 26.46 30.58
N THR A 2 9.28 26.83 30.59
CA THR A 2 8.14 25.91 30.46
C THR A 2 7.96 25.49 29.02
N ALA A 3 8.17 24.23 28.73
CA ALA A 3 7.91 23.63 27.43
C ALA A 3 6.40 23.77 27.10
N ARG A 4 6.05 24.70 26.22
CA ARG A 4 4.73 24.77 25.62
C ARG A 4 4.47 23.50 24.85
N SER A 5 3.53 22.69 25.35
CA SER A 5 2.98 21.54 24.63
C SER A 5 2.38 22.04 23.31
N VAL A 6 3.03 21.75 22.19
CA VAL A 6 2.49 22.01 20.85
C VAL A 6 1.42 20.93 20.57
N SER A 7 0.28 21.07 21.21
CA SER A 7 -0.93 20.35 20.83
C SER A 7 -1.69 21.22 19.83
N SER A 8 -1.30 21.18 18.55
CA SER A 8 -2.17 21.69 17.51
C SER A 8 -3.26 20.64 17.27
N PRO A 9 -4.54 20.91 17.55
CA PRO A 9 -5.61 19.96 17.29
C PRO A 9 -5.66 19.68 15.78
N ALA A 10 -5.75 18.40 15.41
CA ALA A 10 -6.04 18.03 14.03
C ALA A 10 -7.33 18.75 13.57
N PRO A 11 -7.42 19.18 12.30
CA PRO A 11 -8.63 19.82 11.82
C PRO A 11 -9.85 18.93 12.09
N PRO A 12 -10.99 19.51 12.48
CA PRO A 12 -12.19 18.77 12.85
C PRO A 12 -12.61 17.85 11.68
N GLY A 13 -12.91 16.59 12.00
CA GLY A 13 -13.33 15.58 11.01
C GLY A 13 -12.22 14.69 10.44
N ARG A 14 -10.95 14.81 10.89
CA ARG A 14 -9.85 13.97 10.44
C ARG A 14 -9.61 12.81 11.42
N LEU A 15 -9.71 11.56 10.95
CA LEU A 15 -9.40 10.37 11.75
C LEU A 15 -7.89 10.17 11.84
N ALA A 16 -7.35 10.26 13.06
CA ALA A 16 -5.93 10.06 13.31
C ALA A 16 -5.52 8.59 13.09
N SER A 17 -6.42 7.66 13.34
CA SER A 17 -6.22 6.24 13.05
C SER A 17 -6.00 5.95 11.57
N LEU A 18 -6.67 6.68 10.67
CA LEU A 18 -6.47 6.51 9.23
C LEU A 18 -5.09 7.00 8.78
N ASP A 19 -4.63 8.15 9.31
CA ASP A 19 -3.27 8.61 9.03
C ASP A 19 -2.23 7.64 9.62
N ALA A 20 -2.46 7.12 10.83
CA ALA A 20 -1.61 6.11 11.45
C ALA A 20 -1.58 4.80 10.65
N PHE A 21 -2.73 4.33 10.14
CA PHE A 21 -2.83 3.15 9.30
C PHE A 21 -2.02 3.29 8.00
N ARG A 22 -2.15 4.43 7.32
CA ARG A 22 -1.34 4.74 6.13
C ARG A 22 0.14 4.83 6.45
N GLY A 23 0.46 5.44 7.59
CA GLY A 23 1.83 5.54 8.08
C GLY A 23 2.44 4.19 8.41
N LEU A 24 1.67 3.29 9.01
CA LEU A 24 2.09 1.91 9.27
C LEU A 24 2.43 1.19 7.96
N ALA A 25 1.56 1.30 6.94
CA ALA A 25 1.81 0.69 5.64
C ALA A 25 3.08 1.24 4.98
N ILE A 26 3.31 2.56 5.00
CA ILE A 26 4.50 3.15 4.39
C ILE A 26 5.77 2.86 5.19
N ALA A 27 5.74 2.96 6.50
CA ALA A 27 6.90 2.60 7.34
C ALA A 27 7.27 1.13 7.14
N GLY A 28 6.26 0.24 7.07
CA GLY A 28 6.44 -1.16 6.71
C GLY A 28 7.08 -1.33 5.32
N MET A 29 6.60 -0.61 4.30
CA MET A 29 7.22 -0.66 2.95
C MET A 29 8.70 -0.23 2.97
N ILE A 30 9.03 0.82 3.71
CA ILE A 30 10.43 1.28 3.81
C ILE A 30 11.28 0.22 4.51
N LEU A 31 10.76 -0.39 5.58
CA LEU A 31 11.44 -1.45 6.32
C LEU A 31 11.79 -2.65 5.41
N VAL A 32 10.79 -3.19 4.72
CA VAL A 32 10.95 -4.43 3.95
C VAL A 32 11.63 -4.23 2.60
N ASN A 33 11.60 -3.01 2.04
CA ASN A 33 12.25 -2.71 0.76
C ASN A 33 13.71 -2.23 0.91
N ASN A 34 14.18 -2.03 2.14
CA ASN A 34 15.56 -1.55 2.40
C ASN A 34 16.28 -2.42 3.43
N PRO A 35 16.34 -3.76 3.26
CA PRO A 35 17.21 -4.58 4.11
C PRO A 35 18.67 -4.22 3.86
N GLY A 36 19.53 -4.30 4.86
CA GLY A 36 20.96 -4.08 4.66
C GLY A 36 21.56 -5.00 3.60
N SER A 37 21.10 -6.27 3.59
CA SER A 37 21.45 -7.27 2.58
C SER A 37 20.27 -8.18 2.29
N TRP A 38 19.97 -8.39 1.02
CA TRP A 38 18.89 -9.31 0.59
C TRP A 38 19.22 -10.79 0.88
N SER A 39 20.49 -11.14 1.05
CA SER A 39 20.93 -12.49 1.45
C SER A 39 20.72 -12.77 2.93
N HIS A 40 20.47 -11.74 3.75
CA HIS A 40 20.37 -11.82 5.20
C HIS A 40 19.13 -11.06 5.69
N VAL A 41 17.94 -11.66 5.47
CA VAL A 41 16.65 -11.11 5.88
C VAL A 41 15.90 -12.14 6.70
N TYR A 42 15.28 -11.72 7.80
CA TYR A 42 14.40 -12.59 8.59
C TYR A 42 13.18 -13.03 7.77
N ALA A 43 12.81 -14.29 7.87
CA ALA A 43 11.74 -14.91 7.09
C ALA A 43 10.39 -14.12 7.10
N PRO A 44 9.92 -13.55 8.21
CA PRO A 44 8.68 -12.75 8.21
C PRO A 44 8.78 -11.44 7.42
N LEU A 45 10.00 -10.97 7.11
CA LEU A 45 10.26 -9.75 6.33
C LEU A 45 10.53 -10.04 4.85
N LEU A 46 10.59 -11.32 4.46
CA LEU A 46 10.61 -11.75 3.06
C LEU A 46 9.19 -11.89 2.53
N HIS A 47 9.04 -11.79 1.21
CA HIS A 47 7.82 -12.21 0.53
C HIS A 47 7.69 -13.74 0.53
N ALA A 48 6.46 -14.24 0.48
CA ALA A 48 6.23 -15.65 0.19
C ALA A 48 6.89 -16.01 -1.16
N PRO A 49 7.52 -17.18 -1.27
CA PRO A 49 8.22 -17.56 -2.52
C PRO A 49 7.30 -17.53 -3.74
N TRP A 50 6.06 -17.98 -3.61
CA TRP A 50 5.03 -17.90 -4.64
C TRP A 50 3.63 -17.92 -4.02
N HIS A 51 3.12 -19.10 -3.62
CA HIS A 51 1.85 -19.21 -2.90
C HIS A 51 2.02 -18.96 -1.41
N GLY A 52 0.96 -18.49 -0.76
CA GLY A 52 0.95 -18.08 0.63
C GLY A 52 1.12 -16.56 0.81
N ALA A 53 1.23 -16.15 2.06
CA ALA A 53 1.46 -14.76 2.44
C ALA A 53 2.27 -14.66 3.74
N THR A 54 3.23 -13.79 3.77
CA THR A 54 3.96 -13.35 4.96
C THR A 54 3.42 -12.00 5.46
N PRO A 55 3.83 -11.51 6.64
CA PRO A 55 3.50 -10.16 7.06
C PRO A 55 3.90 -9.07 6.05
N THR A 56 5.00 -9.26 5.32
CA THR A 56 5.46 -8.36 4.26
C THR A 56 4.45 -8.25 3.12
N ASP A 57 3.74 -9.34 2.81
CA ASP A 57 2.75 -9.36 1.75
C ASP A 57 1.44 -8.62 2.10
N LEU A 58 1.22 -8.26 3.36
CA LEU A 58 0.07 -7.46 3.78
C LEU A 58 0.25 -5.95 3.53
N ILE A 59 1.49 -5.48 3.39
CA ILE A 59 1.82 -4.05 3.43
C ILE A 59 1.22 -3.31 2.23
N PHE A 60 1.41 -3.81 1.01
CA PHE A 60 0.90 -3.14 -0.19
C PHE A 60 -0.64 -3.19 -0.29
N PRO A 61 -1.33 -4.31 -0.03
CA PRO A 61 -2.80 -4.31 0.09
C PRO A 61 -3.33 -3.35 1.15
N PHE A 62 -2.67 -3.23 2.30
CA PHE A 62 -3.04 -2.25 3.32
C PHE A 62 -2.97 -0.82 2.77
N PHE A 63 -1.95 -0.51 1.99
CA PHE A 63 -1.86 0.80 1.37
C PHE A 63 -3.02 1.06 0.40
N LEU A 64 -3.34 0.11 -0.50
CA LEU A 64 -4.48 0.23 -1.42
C LEU A 64 -5.83 0.32 -0.68
N PHE A 65 -6.02 -0.48 0.35
CA PHE A 65 -7.19 -0.39 1.24
C PHE A 65 -7.28 1.01 1.88
N GLY A 66 -6.18 1.52 2.44
CA GLY A 66 -6.11 2.87 3.02
C GLY A 66 -6.38 3.99 2.01
N VAL A 67 -6.00 3.81 0.73
CA VAL A 67 -6.38 4.71 -0.37
C VAL A 67 -7.89 4.72 -0.56
N GLY A 68 -8.54 3.56 -0.55
CA GLY A 68 -10.00 3.43 -0.62
C GLY A 68 -10.72 4.11 0.54
N VAL A 69 -10.28 3.87 1.79
CA VAL A 69 -10.81 4.56 2.98
C VAL A 69 -10.70 6.09 2.81
N SER A 70 -9.52 6.57 2.41
CA SER A 70 -9.27 8.01 2.19
C SER A 70 -10.15 8.59 1.09
N MET A 71 -10.46 7.82 0.05
CA MET A 71 -11.33 8.21 -1.08
C MET A 71 -12.75 8.48 -0.60
N SER A 72 -13.30 7.63 0.29
CA SER A 72 -14.63 7.82 0.91
C SER A 72 -14.73 9.19 1.59
N PHE A 73 -13.76 9.54 2.44
CA PHE A 73 -13.76 10.84 3.15
C PHE A 73 -13.55 12.02 2.20
N SER A 74 -12.62 11.90 1.26
CA SER A 74 -12.30 12.99 0.33
C SER A 74 -13.47 13.33 -0.60
N PHE A 75 -14.13 12.33 -1.18
CA PHE A 75 -15.24 12.56 -2.11
C PHE A 75 -16.46 13.14 -1.39
N SER A 76 -16.81 12.62 -0.21
CA SER A 76 -17.89 13.17 0.59
C SER A 76 -17.67 14.65 0.95
N SER A 77 -16.47 14.98 1.45
CA SER A 77 -16.14 16.34 1.81
C SER A 77 -16.21 17.31 0.61
N ARG A 78 -15.77 16.89 -0.57
CA ARG A 78 -15.80 17.73 -1.77
C ARG A 78 -17.21 17.87 -2.35
N THR A 79 -18.01 16.80 -2.34
CA THR A 79 -19.41 16.84 -2.75
C THR A 79 -20.22 17.76 -1.84
N ALA A 80 -20.00 17.71 -0.53
CA ALA A 80 -20.64 18.60 0.43
C ALA A 80 -20.29 20.08 0.22
N ARG A 81 -19.15 20.38 -0.40
CA ARG A 81 -18.74 21.75 -0.79
C ARG A 81 -19.25 22.19 -2.17
N GLY A 82 -20.14 21.41 -2.80
CA GLY A 82 -20.72 21.76 -4.11
C GLY A 82 -19.86 21.39 -5.31
N GLY A 83 -18.83 20.57 -5.15
CA GLY A 83 -17.98 20.11 -6.26
C GLY A 83 -18.77 19.26 -7.28
N SER A 84 -18.65 19.60 -8.59
CA SER A 84 -19.29 18.82 -9.64
C SER A 84 -18.61 17.43 -9.81
N ARG A 85 -19.37 16.44 -10.29
CA ARG A 85 -18.81 15.10 -10.59
C ARG A 85 -17.67 15.17 -11.61
N ARG A 86 -17.76 16.07 -12.58
CA ARG A 86 -16.74 16.28 -13.61
C ARG A 86 -15.45 16.83 -13.04
N ASP A 87 -15.54 17.81 -12.12
CA ASP A 87 -14.36 18.39 -11.47
C ASP A 87 -13.68 17.37 -10.55
N LEU A 88 -14.47 16.58 -9.83
CA LEU A 88 -13.97 15.48 -9.01
C LEU A 88 -13.26 14.44 -9.85
N TRP A 89 -13.85 14.04 -10.99
CA TRP A 89 -13.22 13.09 -11.90
C TRP A 89 -11.92 13.62 -12.51
N ARG A 90 -11.92 14.90 -12.93
CA ARG A 90 -10.68 15.55 -13.43
C ARG A 90 -9.58 15.52 -12.37
N HIS A 91 -9.92 15.80 -11.12
CA HIS A 91 -8.97 15.71 -10.01
C HIS A 91 -8.45 14.26 -9.80
N VAL A 92 -9.33 13.27 -9.90
CA VAL A 92 -8.94 11.85 -9.84
C VAL A 92 -7.99 11.51 -10.97
N ALA A 93 -8.30 11.90 -12.21
CA ALA A 93 -7.49 11.61 -13.38
C ALA A 93 -6.10 12.26 -13.30
N VAL A 94 -6.05 13.55 -12.94
CA VAL A 94 -4.77 14.26 -12.78
C VAL A 94 -3.92 13.62 -11.68
N ARG A 95 -4.52 13.30 -10.54
CA ARG A 95 -3.80 12.65 -9.44
C ARG A 95 -3.29 11.26 -9.83
N ALA A 96 -4.11 10.47 -10.49
CA ALA A 96 -3.72 9.16 -11.01
C ALA A 96 -2.54 9.24 -11.98
N LEU A 97 -2.59 10.21 -12.89
CA LEU A 97 -1.53 10.46 -13.88
C LEU A 97 -0.22 10.89 -13.20
N ILE A 98 -0.29 11.76 -12.18
CA ILE A 98 0.91 12.17 -11.42
C ILE A 98 1.51 10.96 -10.70
N ILE A 99 0.68 10.14 -10.01
CA ILE A 99 1.17 8.95 -9.30
C ILE A 99 1.80 7.95 -10.28
N TYR A 100 1.17 7.71 -11.43
CA TYR A 100 1.69 6.85 -12.48
C TYR A 100 3.02 7.39 -13.04
N GLY A 101 3.07 8.68 -13.34
CA GLY A 101 4.28 9.37 -13.81
C GLY A 101 5.45 9.31 -12.82
N LEU A 102 5.18 9.45 -11.52
CA LEU A 102 6.19 9.25 -10.48
C LEU A 102 6.70 7.81 -10.48
N GLY A 103 5.83 6.82 -10.72
CA GLY A 103 6.23 5.42 -10.86
C GLY A 103 7.16 5.20 -12.04
N LEU A 104 6.83 5.75 -13.22
CA LEU A 104 7.68 5.70 -14.40
C LEU A 104 9.02 6.41 -14.19
N PHE A 105 8.99 7.60 -13.56
CA PHE A 105 10.20 8.32 -13.21
C PHE A 105 11.14 7.50 -12.33
N MET A 106 10.60 6.86 -11.26
CA MET A 106 11.38 5.98 -10.39
C MET A 106 11.93 4.77 -11.14
N ALA A 107 11.16 4.20 -12.06
CA ALA A 107 11.61 3.06 -12.87
C ALA A 107 12.74 3.48 -13.82
N ALA A 108 12.60 4.61 -14.49
CA ALA A 108 13.59 5.13 -15.44
C ALA A 108 14.89 5.62 -14.77
N TYR A 109 14.81 6.20 -13.56
CA TYR A 109 15.95 6.77 -12.86
C TYR A 109 17.01 5.71 -12.53
N PRO A 110 18.32 6.02 -12.67
CA PRO A 110 18.91 7.24 -13.21
C PRO A 110 19.28 7.13 -14.71
N ARG A 111 19.06 5.96 -15.33
CA ARG A 111 19.55 5.67 -16.69
C ARG A 111 18.67 6.28 -17.77
N PHE A 112 17.36 6.45 -17.50
CA PHE A 112 16.34 6.92 -18.44
C PHE A 112 16.35 6.17 -19.78
N ASP A 113 16.61 4.83 -19.69
CA ASP A 113 16.50 3.94 -20.84
C ASP A 113 15.02 3.58 -21.09
N PHE A 114 14.40 4.32 -21.98
CA PHE A 114 12.99 4.11 -22.31
C PHE A 114 12.74 2.85 -23.14
N GLY A 115 13.79 2.24 -23.71
CA GLY A 115 13.69 0.97 -24.44
C GLY A 115 13.43 -0.24 -23.55
N THR A 116 13.77 -0.15 -22.26
CA THR A 116 13.64 -1.24 -21.27
C THR A 116 12.97 -0.83 -19.97
N VAL A 117 12.50 0.42 -19.87
CA VAL A 117 11.87 0.93 -18.65
C VAL A 117 10.65 0.10 -18.28
N ARG A 118 10.55 -0.30 -17.01
CA ARG A 118 9.39 -0.98 -16.47
C ARG A 118 8.16 -0.06 -16.47
N LEU A 119 7.10 -0.45 -17.19
CA LEU A 119 5.88 0.35 -17.34
C LEU A 119 4.88 0.16 -16.19
N VAL A 120 4.93 -0.97 -15.53
CA VAL A 120 4.12 -1.33 -14.37
C VAL A 120 4.98 -1.27 -13.10
N GLY A 121 4.37 -1.37 -11.93
CA GLY A 121 5.05 -1.32 -10.65
C GLY A 121 4.13 -0.72 -9.59
N VAL A 122 4.61 -0.60 -8.35
CA VAL A 122 3.79 -0.22 -7.19
C VAL A 122 3.03 1.10 -7.41
N LEU A 123 3.71 2.19 -7.77
CA LEU A 123 3.04 3.49 -7.99
C LEU A 123 2.19 3.49 -9.25
N ALA A 124 2.63 2.82 -10.32
CA ALA A 124 1.85 2.69 -11.55
C ALA A 124 0.52 1.96 -11.26
N ARG A 125 0.56 0.84 -10.50
CA ARG A 125 -0.64 0.14 -10.05
C ARG A 125 -1.53 1.02 -9.17
N ILE A 126 -0.97 1.78 -8.21
CA ILE A 126 -1.74 2.72 -7.39
C ILE A 126 -2.46 3.74 -8.27
N GLY A 127 -1.78 4.33 -9.25
CA GLY A 127 -2.36 5.28 -10.19
C GLY A 127 -3.51 4.69 -10.99
N MET A 128 -3.32 3.51 -11.60
CA MET A 128 -4.35 2.81 -12.36
C MET A 128 -5.57 2.44 -11.49
N VAL A 129 -5.32 1.85 -10.34
CA VAL A 129 -6.38 1.45 -9.39
C VAL A 129 -7.14 2.67 -8.88
N TYR A 130 -6.44 3.77 -8.57
CA TYR A 130 -7.05 5.02 -8.10
C TYR A 130 -7.96 5.63 -9.18
N LEU A 131 -7.53 5.63 -10.44
CA LEU A 131 -8.32 6.12 -11.57
C LEU A 131 -9.61 5.31 -11.73
N VAL A 132 -9.48 3.97 -11.82
CA VAL A 132 -10.63 3.09 -12.06
C VAL A 132 -11.59 3.11 -10.87
N ALA A 133 -11.10 2.90 -9.65
CA ALA A 133 -11.93 2.94 -8.45
C ALA A 133 -12.62 4.30 -8.29
N GLY A 134 -11.90 5.41 -8.48
CA GLY A 134 -12.46 6.75 -8.41
C GLY A 134 -13.55 7.00 -9.45
N THR A 135 -13.37 6.53 -10.68
CA THR A 135 -14.37 6.60 -11.76
C THR A 135 -15.63 5.81 -11.36
N LEU A 136 -15.48 4.56 -10.94
CA LEU A 136 -16.62 3.72 -10.51
C LEU A 136 -17.42 4.39 -9.39
N VAL A 137 -16.73 4.92 -8.40
CA VAL A 137 -17.34 5.56 -7.21
C VAL A 137 -18.09 6.86 -7.55
N LEU A 138 -17.61 7.61 -8.53
CA LEU A 138 -18.24 8.88 -8.93
C LEU A 138 -19.47 8.68 -9.82
N PHE A 139 -19.50 7.62 -10.64
CA PHE A 139 -20.55 7.46 -11.65
C PHE A 139 -21.54 6.35 -11.31
N LEU A 140 -21.21 5.40 -10.44
CA LEU A 140 -22.09 4.31 -10.07
C LEU A 140 -22.69 4.49 -8.67
N SER A 141 -23.86 3.87 -8.45
CA SER A 141 -24.43 3.75 -7.11
C SER A 141 -23.59 2.84 -6.22
N ARG A 142 -23.66 2.99 -4.90
CA ARG A 142 -22.92 2.14 -3.94
C ARG A 142 -23.22 0.64 -4.12
N ARG A 143 -24.47 0.29 -4.45
CA ARG A 143 -24.86 -1.10 -4.74
C ARG A 143 -24.19 -1.60 -6.01
N ALA A 144 -24.14 -0.78 -7.06
CA ALA A 144 -23.46 -1.13 -8.31
C ALA A 144 -21.93 -1.26 -8.11
N VAL A 145 -21.31 -0.37 -7.34
CA VAL A 145 -19.87 -0.48 -7.00
C VAL A 145 -19.59 -1.79 -6.25
N PHE A 146 -20.46 -2.18 -5.31
CA PHE A 146 -20.33 -3.46 -4.61
C PHE A 146 -20.46 -4.66 -5.55
N ALA A 147 -21.45 -4.63 -6.44
CA ALA A 147 -21.64 -5.69 -7.44
C ALA A 147 -20.44 -5.78 -8.40
N VAL A 148 -19.90 -4.64 -8.85
CA VAL A 148 -18.67 -4.59 -9.67
C VAL A 148 -17.48 -5.17 -8.89
N MET A 149 -17.31 -4.83 -7.61
CA MET A 149 -16.23 -5.40 -6.79
C MET A 149 -16.29 -6.93 -6.74
N LEU A 150 -17.48 -7.49 -6.52
CA LEU A 150 -17.66 -8.94 -6.53
C LEU A 150 -17.46 -9.55 -7.92
N ALA A 151 -17.92 -8.87 -8.97
CA ALA A 151 -17.73 -9.31 -10.36
C ALA A 151 -16.24 -9.31 -10.76
N LEU A 152 -15.46 -8.32 -10.32
CA LEU A 152 -14.01 -8.29 -10.53
C LEU A 152 -13.31 -9.48 -9.88
N LEU A 153 -13.68 -9.83 -8.63
CA LEU A 153 -13.09 -10.97 -7.94
C LEU A 153 -13.51 -12.31 -8.57
N ALA A 154 -14.79 -12.49 -8.84
CA ALA A 154 -15.30 -13.73 -9.45
C ALA A 154 -14.80 -13.89 -10.89
N GLY A 155 -14.87 -12.82 -11.69
CA GLY A 155 -14.41 -12.81 -13.08
C GLY A 155 -12.91 -13.05 -13.20
N TYR A 156 -12.10 -12.44 -12.33
CA TYR A 156 -10.67 -12.70 -12.30
C TYR A 156 -10.36 -14.16 -11.97
N GLY A 157 -11.00 -14.71 -10.94
CA GLY A 157 -10.85 -16.13 -10.59
C GLY A 157 -11.25 -17.06 -11.74
N ALA A 158 -12.38 -16.74 -12.42
CA ALA A 158 -12.84 -17.50 -13.58
C ALA A 158 -11.85 -17.43 -14.75
N LEU A 159 -11.34 -16.23 -15.09
CA LEU A 159 -10.34 -16.05 -16.14
C LEU A 159 -9.08 -16.85 -15.86
N MET A 160 -8.55 -16.78 -14.63
CA MET A 160 -7.33 -17.49 -14.24
C MET A 160 -7.50 -19.02 -14.21
N SER A 161 -8.73 -19.50 -13.96
CA SER A 161 -9.00 -20.94 -13.85
C SER A 161 -9.40 -21.60 -15.18
N TRP A 162 -10.03 -20.85 -16.11
CA TRP A 162 -10.67 -21.45 -17.28
C TRP A 162 -10.04 -21.06 -18.62
N ILE A 163 -9.31 -19.96 -18.68
CA ILE A 163 -8.66 -19.57 -19.94
C ILE A 163 -7.34 -20.33 -20.10
N PRO A 164 -7.20 -21.12 -21.16
CA PRO A 164 -5.97 -21.88 -21.39
C PRO A 164 -4.83 -20.97 -21.85
N VAL A 165 -3.64 -21.23 -21.31
CA VAL A 165 -2.38 -20.61 -21.75
C VAL A 165 -1.65 -21.57 -22.70
N PRO A 166 -1.18 -21.11 -23.87
CA PRO A 166 -0.44 -21.95 -24.80
C PRO A 166 0.76 -22.64 -24.14
N GLY A 167 0.83 -23.96 -24.27
CA GLY A 167 1.88 -24.79 -23.67
C GLY A 167 1.65 -25.22 -22.22
N PHE A 168 0.68 -24.61 -21.49
CA PHE A 168 0.43 -24.89 -20.06
C PHE A 168 -0.99 -25.37 -19.77
N GLY A 169 -1.98 -24.98 -20.60
CA GLY A 169 -3.39 -25.33 -20.37
C GLY A 169 -4.15 -24.32 -19.55
N ALA A 170 -5.34 -24.72 -19.06
CA ALA A 170 -6.20 -23.88 -18.23
C ALA A 170 -5.92 -24.12 -16.74
N GLY A 171 -6.02 -23.06 -15.93
CA GLY A 171 -5.88 -23.18 -14.47
C GLY A 171 -4.45 -23.35 -13.96
N ASP A 172 -3.44 -23.25 -14.80
CA ASP A 172 -2.06 -23.21 -14.34
C ASP A 172 -1.79 -21.88 -13.64
N LEU A 173 -1.33 -21.96 -12.39
CA LEU A 173 -1.01 -20.81 -11.54
C LEU A 173 0.50 -20.72 -11.24
N SER A 174 1.34 -21.49 -11.94
CA SER A 174 2.79 -21.37 -11.85
C SER A 174 3.29 -20.00 -12.34
N PRO A 175 4.50 -19.57 -11.98
CA PRO A 175 5.06 -18.31 -12.49
C PRO A 175 5.05 -18.23 -14.02
N GLU A 176 5.35 -19.33 -14.69
CA GLU A 176 5.50 -19.43 -16.15
C GLU A 176 4.15 -19.58 -16.86
N GLY A 177 3.26 -20.40 -16.28
CA GLY A 177 2.05 -20.91 -16.96
C GLY A 177 0.79 -20.08 -16.73
N ASN A 178 0.78 -19.16 -15.77
CA ASN A 178 -0.44 -18.42 -15.43
C ASN A 178 -0.82 -17.37 -16.48
N LEU A 179 -2.13 -17.16 -16.62
CA LEU A 179 -2.70 -16.24 -17.62
C LEU A 179 -2.22 -14.79 -17.44
N ALA A 180 -2.04 -14.32 -16.18
CA ALA A 180 -1.59 -12.94 -15.93
C ALA A 180 -0.16 -12.73 -16.46
N ALA A 181 0.75 -13.64 -16.14
CA ALA A 181 2.12 -13.60 -16.66
C ALA A 181 2.17 -13.74 -18.19
N HIS A 182 1.32 -14.60 -18.77
CA HIS A 182 1.22 -14.73 -20.23
C HIS A 182 0.82 -13.40 -20.90
N LEU A 183 -0.19 -12.73 -20.39
CA LEU A 183 -0.63 -11.42 -20.91
C LEU A 183 0.44 -10.34 -20.69
N ASP A 184 1.12 -10.33 -19.55
CA ASP A 184 2.20 -9.38 -19.29
C ASP A 184 3.35 -9.58 -20.28
N ARG A 185 3.75 -10.81 -20.59
CA ARG A 185 4.77 -11.11 -21.61
C ARG A 185 4.35 -10.64 -23.00
N LEU A 186 3.09 -10.82 -23.37
CA LEU A 186 2.57 -10.37 -24.67
C LEU A 186 2.48 -8.86 -24.81
N LEU A 187 2.03 -8.16 -23.75
CA LEU A 187 1.70 -6.74 -23.83
C LEU A 187 2.85 -5.83 -23.38
N LEU A 188 3.65 -6.28 -22.40
CA LEU A 188 4.73 -5.48 -21.83
C LEU A 188 6.11 -5.89 -22.37
N GLY A 189 6.30 -7.16 -22.71
CA GLY A 189 7.58 -7.67 -23.24
C GLY A 189 8.75 -7.35 -22.31
N VAL A 190 9.70 -6.58 -22.79
CA VAL A 190 10.91 -6.15 -22.03
C VAL A 190 10.60 -5.11 -20.94
N HIS A 191 9.41 -4.53 -20.92
CA HIS A 191 9.00 -3.49 -19.98
C HIS A 191 8.43 -4.04 -18.66
N MET A 192 8.75 -5.28 -18.33
CA MET A 192 8.41 -5.96 -17.07
C MET A 192 9.52 -5.84 -16.03
N TRP A 193 9.23 -6.35 -14.85
CA TRP A 193 10.20 -6.44 -13.75
C TRP A 193 11.37 -7.37 -14.08
N SER A 194 12.58 -6.83 -14.13
CA SER A 194 13.79 -7.60 -14.46
C SER A 194 14.12 -8.69 -13.42
N GLY A 195 13.73 -8.51 -12.14
CA GLY A 195 13.93 -9.51 -11.10
C GLY A 195 13.10 -10.79 -11.27
N GLY A 196 12.04 -10.76 -12.09
CA GLY A 196 11.26 -11.92 -12.50
C GLY A 196 11.84 -12.67 -13.71
N GLY A 197 13.01 -12.29 -14.19
CA GLY A 197 13.66 -12.93 -15.36
C GLY A 197 12.84 -12.84 -16.66
N GLY A 198 11.93 -11.87 -16.78
CA GLY A 198 11.02 -11.74 -17.91
C GLY A 198 9.85 -12.74 -17.89
N VAL A 199 9.67 -13.50 -16.79
CA VAL A 199 8.64 -14.53 -16.68
C VAL A 199 7.29 -13.90 -16.28
N TYR A 200 7.28 -13.08 -15.24
CA TYR A 200 6.08 -12.40 -14.71
C TYR A 200 6.41 -11.03 -14.12
N ASP A 201 5.39 -10.20 -13.95
CA ASP A 201 5.48 -8.96 -13.18
C ASP A 201 4.53 -9.00 -11.97
N PRO A 202 5.02 -8.82 -10.72
CA PRO A 202 4.18 -8.87 -9.52
C PRO A 202 3.15 -7.73 -9.46
N GLU A 203 3.33 -6.67 -10.26
CA GLU A 203 2.39 -5.58 -10.45
C GLU A 203 1.85 -5.51 -11.89
N GLY A 204 1.68 -6.66 -12.55
CA GLY A 204 1.22 -6.80 -13.93
C GLY A 204 -0.19 -6.26 -14.20
N LEU A 205 -0.55 -6.25 -15.48
CA LEU A 205 -1.81 -5.61 -15.94
C LEU A 205 -3.04 -6.37 -15.44
N LEU A 206 -3.10 -7.70 -15.69
CA LEU A 206 -4.28 -8.47 -15.31
C LEU A 206 -4.42 -8.57 -13.79
N SER A 207 -3.33 -8.73 -13.03
CA SER A 207 -3.34 -8.76 -11.57
C SER A 207 -3.70 -7.41 -10.93
N THR A 208 -3.75 -6.33 -11.71
CA THR A 208 -4.28 -5.02 -11.26
C THR A 208 -5.81 -5.03 -11.13
N VAL A 209 -6.52 -5.91 -11.84
CA VAL A 209 -7.98 -6.01 -11.79
C VAL A 209 -8.49 -6.34 -10.38
N PRO A 210 -8.04 -7.41 -9.70
CA PRO A 210 -8.45 -7.67 -8.32
C PRO A 210 -7.87 -6.66 -7.31
N ALA A 211 -6.79 -5.95 -7.63
CA ALA A 211 -6.29 -4.87 -6.78
C ALA A 211 -7.26 -3.67 -6.69
N ILE A 212 -8.08 -3.44 -7.73
CA ILE A 212 -9.19 -2.47 -7.68
C ILE A 212 -10.18 -2.88 -6.58
N ALA A 213 -10.50 -4.16 -6.45
CA ALA A 213 -11.40 -4.65 -5.41
C ALA A 213 -10.86 -4.41 -4.00
N SER A 214 -9.54 -4.51 -3.77
CA SER A 214 -8.92 -4.15 -2.48
C SER A 214 -9.17 -2.68 -2.11
N THR A 215 -9.09 -1.78 -3.09
CA THR A 215 -9.36 -0.34 -2.88
C THR A 215 -10.85 -0.08 -2.66
N LEU A 216 -11.73 -0.75 -3.40
CA LEU A 216 -13.18 -0.63 -3.21
C LEU A 216 -13.62 -1.18 -1.85
N ALA A 217 -13.01 -2.25 -1.35
CA ALA A 217 -13.24 -2.75 0.01
C ALA A 217 -12.86 -1.69 1.07
N GLY A 218 -11.73 -1.01 0.87
CA GLY A 218 -11.35 0.14 1.70
C GLY A 218 -12.35 1.30 1.64
N LEU A 219 -12.90 1.58 0.46
CA LEU A 219 -13.97 2.59 0.32
C LEU A 219 -15.18 2.24 1.20
N PHE A 220 -15.66 1.00 1.17
CA PHE A 220 -16.78 0.57 2.01
C PHE A 220 -16.48 0.64 3.50
N ALA A 221 -15.25 0.33 3.91
CA ALA A 221 -14.81 0.54 5.29
C ALA A 221 -14.83 2.03 5.67
N GLY A 222 -14.42 2.91 4.77
CA GLY A 222 -14.49 4.36 4.95
C GLY A 222 -15.92 4.87 5.01
N ASP A 223 -16.83 4.39 4.17
CA ASP A 223 -18.25 4.73 4.21
C ASP A 223 -18.89 4.27 5.53
N PHE A 224 -18.52 3.08 6.02
CA PHE A 224 -18.95 2.59 7.33
C PHE A 224 -18.48 3.52 8.46
N LEU A 225 -17.19 3.87 8.50
CA LEU A 225 -16.66 4.79 9.52
C LEU A 225 -17.36 6.14 9.49
N ARG A 226 -17.63 6.69 8.30
CA ARG A 226 -18.35 7.95 8.14
C ARG A 226 -19.81 7.89 8.61
N SER A 227 -20.46 6.73 8.42
CA SER A 227 -21.85 6.56 8.89
C SER A 227 -21.98 6.66 10.41
N LEU A 228 -20.89 6.41 11.14
CA LEU A 228 -20.83 6.56 12.60
C LEU A 228 -20.76 8.03 13.04
N ASP A 229 -20.28 8.91 12.17
CA ASP A 229 -20.11 10.34 12.47
C ASP A 229 -21.38 11.17 12.24
N GLY A 230 -22.53 10.53 11.94
CA GLY A 230 -23.82 11.21 11.80
C GLY A 230 -24.06 11.90 10.45
N GLY A 231 -23.27 11.58 9.41
CA GLY A 231 -23.46 12.12 8.05
C GLY A 231 -22.92 13.55 7.86
N PRO A 232 -23.21 14.22 6.72
CA PRO A 232 -22.63 15.50 6.35
C PRO A 232 -23.11 16.71 7.15
N SER A 233 -24.04 16.55 8.06
CA SER A 233 -24.51 17.63 8.95
C SER A 233 -23.52 17.77 10.10
N GLY A 234 -22.77 18.86 10.09
CA GLY A 234 -21.87 19.31 11.16
C GLY A 234 -22.59 19.57 12.49
N ALA A 235 -23.16 18.56 13.11
CA ALA A 235 -23.52 18.57 14.49
C ALA A 235 -22.24 18.47 15.31
N GLY A 236 -21.94 19.53 16.04
CA GLY A 236 -20.74 19.73 16.80
C GLY A 236 -20.37 18.57 17.73
N GLU A 237 -19.17 18.63 18.24
CA GLU A 237 -18.47 17.80 19.23
C GLU A 237 -19.24 17.47 20.52
N ALA A 238 -20.59 17.39 20.49
CA ALA A 238 -21.40 16.89 21.59
C ALA A 238 -21.04 15.40 21.78
N ALA A 239 -20.50 15.11 22.94
CA ALA A 239 -20.02 13.83 23.45
C ALA A 239 -20.68 12.62 22.75
N ARG A 240 -19.94 11.95 21.87
CA ARG A 240 -20.35 10.63 21.32
C ARG A 240 -20.57 9.68 22.51
N PRO A 241 -21.71 8.99 22.59
CA PRO A 241 -21.86 7.94 23.58
C PRO A 241 -20.70 6.95 23.37
N THR A 242 -19.90 6.73 24.39
CA THR A 242 -18.69 5.89 24.38
C THR A 242 -18.92 4.49 23.81
N GLY A 243 -20.16 3.99 23.84
CA GLY A 243 -20.55 2.69 23.30
C GLY A 243 -20.54 2.55 21.77
N HIS A 244 -20.85 3.59 21.01
CA HIS A 244 -20.98 3.48 19.54
C HIS A 244 -19.63 3.22 18.85
N GLY A 245 -18.55 3.86 19.32
CA GLY A 245 -17.20 3.65 18.79
C GLY A 245 -16.71 2.22 19.04
N THR A 246 -16.96 1.66 20.22
CA THR A 246 -16.58 0.28 20.58
C THR A 246 -17.36 -0.76 19.75
N ILE A 247 -18.66 -0.56 19.55
CA ILE A 247 -19.50 -1.42 18.71
C ILE A 247 -18.99 -1.40 17.26
N ALA A 248 -18.60 -0.24 16.75
CA ALA A 248 -18.03 -0.11 15.42
C ALA A 248 -16.71 -0.87 15.27
N CYS A 249 -15.82 -0.75 16.26
CA CYS A 249 -14.58 -1.53 16.30
C CYS A 249 -14.85 -3.03 16.28
N LEU A 250 -15.81 -3.49 17.10
CA LEU A 250 -16.19 -4.89 17.14
C LEU A 250 -16.75 -5.38 15.79
N ARG A 251 -17.60 -4.59 15.14
CA ARG A 251 -18.13 -4.93 13.80
C ARG A 251 -17.01 -5.02 12.76
N MET A 252 -16.08 -4.06 12.73
CA MET A 252 -14.92 -4.12 11.82
C MET A 252 -14.02 -5.32 12.12
N LEU A 253 -13.76 -5.61 13.40
CA LEU A 253 -12.97 -6.77 13.83
C LEU A 253 -13.64 -8.08 13.38
N MET A 254 -14.90 -8.28 13.67
CA MET A 254 -15.64 -9.50 13.30
C MET A 254 -15.71 -9.67 11.77
N THR A 255 -16.00 -8.59 11.03
CA THR A 255 -15.99 -8.63 9.57
C THR A 255 -14.59 -8.93 9.03
N GLY A 256 -13.56 -8.33 9.64
CA GLY A 256 -12.16 -8.59 9.28
C GLY A 256 -11.78 -10.06 9.50
N LEU A 257 -12.08 -10.63 10.66
CA LEU A 257 -11.81 -12.04 10.96
C LEU A 257 -12.61 -12.98 10.04
N ALA A 258 -13.86 -12.67 9.74
CA ALA A 258 -14.68 -13.44 8.78
C ALA A 258 -14.06 -13.41 7.37
N LEU A 259 -13.52 -12.26 6.91
CA LEU A 259 -12.84 -12.17 5.62
C LEU A 259 -11.49 -12.89 5.62
N VAL A 260 -10.73 -12.87 6.72
CA VAL A 260 -9.51 -13.69 6.86
C VAL A 260 -9.86 -15.16 6.71
N LEU A 261 -10.87 -15.63 7.44
CA LEU A 261 -11.33 -17.01 7.36
C LEU A 261 -11.82 -17.37 5.94
N ALA A 262 -12.62 -16.49 5.32
CA ALA A 262 -13.07 -16.67 3.94
C ALA A 262 -11.89 -16.76 2.96
N GLY A 263 -10.87 -15.93 3.11
CA GLY A 263 -9.64 -15.99 2.31
C GLY A 263 -8.89 -17.31 2.49
N LEU A 264 -8.76 -17.80 3.73
CA LEU A 264 -8.12 -19.09 4.03
C LEU A 264 -8.93 -20.29 3.50
N VAL A 265 -10.26 -20.24 3.55
CA VAL A 265 -11.11 -21.27 2.92
C VAL A 265 -10.97 -21.21 1.40
N TRP A 266 -10.97 -20.02 0.82
CA TRP A 266 -10.81 -19.84 -0.62
C TRP A 266 -9.43 -20.25 -1.13
N ASP A 267 -8.39 -20.15 -0.30
CA ASP A 267 -7.03 -20.61 -0.57
C ASP A 267 -6.95 -22.08 -1.05
N ARG A 268 -7.88 -22.91 -0.62
CA ARG A 268 -7.99 -24.32 -1.03
C ARG A 268 -8.34 -24.52 -2.51
N PHE A 269 -8.99 -23.53 -3.13
CA PHE A 269 -9.48 -23.58 -4.52
C PHE A 269 -8.73 -22.60 -5.42
N PHE A 270 -8.33 -21.46 -4.86
CA PHE A 270 -7.59 -20.43 -5.56
C PHE A 270 -6.53 -19.86 -4.60
N PRO A 271 -5.29 -20.37 -4.67
CA PRO A 271 -4.25 -20.11 -3.67
C PRO A 271 -4.03 -18.62 -3.39
N ILE A 272 -3.80 -18.28 -2.13
CA ILE A 272 -3.35 -16.96 -1.73
C ILE A 272 -2.02 -16.69 -2.43
N ASN A 273 -1.98 -15.66 -3.28
CA ASN A 273 -0.79 -15.32 -4.05
C ASN A 273 -0.73 -13.82 -4.30
N LYS A 274 0.33 -13.17 -3.83
CA LYS A 274 0.54 -11.73 -3.98
C LYS A 274 0.90 -11.31 -5.41
N PRO A 275 1.85 -11.96 -6.13
CA PRO A 275 2.15 -11.63 -7.52
C PRO A 275 0.92 -11.68 -8.43
N LEU A 276 0.07 -12.66 -8.26
CA LEU A 276 -1.19 -12.81 -8.99
C LEU A 276 -2.31 -11.93 -8.44
N TRP A 277 -2.19 -11.43 -7.20
CA TRP A 277 -3.25 -10.70 -6.49
C TRP A 277 -4.57 -11.45 -6.47
N THR A 278 -4.53 -12.76 -6.17
CA THR A 278 -5.69 -13.66 -6.24
C THR A 278 -6.86 -13.16 -5.41
N SER A 279 -8.08 -13.60 -5.77
CA SER A 279 -9.29 -13.18 -5.06
C SER A 279 -9.29 -13.64 -3.59
N SER A 280 -8.71 -14.80 -3.30
CA SER A 280 -8.44 -15.29 -1.93
C SER A 280 -7.49 -14.36 -1.18
N TYR A 281 -6.43 -13.90 -1.85
CA TYR A 281 -5.49 -12.93 -1.28
C TYR A 281 -6.17 -11.58 -0.99
N VAL A 282 -7.07 -11.11 -1.86
CA VAL A 282 -7.85 -9.88 -1.61
C VAL A 282 -8.72 -10.03 -0.37
N ALA A 283 -9.45 -11.16 -0.22
CA ALA A 283 -10.28 -11.41 0.96
C ALA A 283 -9.42 -11.47 2.23
N TYR A 284 -8.33 -12.24 2.20
CA TYR A 284 -7.40 -12.42 3.31
C TYR A 284 -6.78 -11.09 3.76
N THR A 285 -6.23 -10.32 2.82
CA THR A 285 -5.54 -9.07 3.14
C THR A 285 -6.50 -7.94 3.52
N THR A 286 -7.70 -7.89 2.93
CA THR A 286 -8.77 -6.97 3.35
C THR A 286 -9.21 -7.27 4.77
N GLY A 287 -9.32 -8.55 5.12
CA GLY A 287 -9.63 -8.98 6.48
C GLY A 287 -8.60 -8.45 7.49
N TRP A 288 -7.32 -8.67 7.25
CA TRP A 288 -6.25 -8.15 8.11
C TRP A 288 -6.18 -6.61 8.12
N ALA A 289 -6.48 -5.95 7.00
CA ALA A 289 -6.56 -4.49 6.95
C ALA A 289 -7.68 -3.95 7.86
N LEU A 290 -8.85 -4.58 7.86
CA LEU A 290 -9.97 -4.23 8.75
C LEU A 290 -9.63 -4.47 10.22
N VAL A 291 -9.02 -5.61 10.56
CA VAL A 291 -8.58 -5.92 11.93
C VAL A 291 -7.59 -4.85 12.42
N THR A 292 -6.61 -4.53 11.60
CA THR A 292 -5.59 -3.52 11.92
C THR A 292 -6.21 -2.12 12.06
N LEU A 293 -7.09 -1.74 11.13
CA LEU A 293 -7.79 -0.45 11.19
C LEU A 293 -8.70 -0.37 12.42
N ALA A 294 -9.41 -1.45 12.77
CA ALA A 294 -10.25 -1.51 13.96
C ALA A 294 -9.43 -1.30 15.25
N ALA A 295 -8.28 -1.97 15.34
CA ALA A 295 -7.38 -1.82 16.48
C ALA A 295 -6.84 -0.38 16.60
N LEU A 296 -6.37 0.21 15.50
CA LEU A 296 -5.89 1.60 15.48
C LEU A 296 -7.02 2.59 15.79
N TYR A 297 -8.21 2.39 15.23
CA TYR A 297 -9.37 3.26 15.50
C TYR A 297 -9.77 3.19 16.97
N TRP A 298 -9.83 2.00 17.55
CA TRP A 298 -10.13 1.85 18.97
C TRP A 298 -9.07 2.51 19.87
N LEU A 299 -7.76 2.24 19.60
CA LEU A 299 -6.67 2.78 20.41
C LEU A 299 -6.54 4.31 20.31
N ILE A 300 -6.71 4.87 19.10
CA ILE A 300 -6.39 6.28 18.83
C ILE A 300 -7.62 7.18 18.95
N ASP A 301 -8.72 6.79 18.29
CA ASP A 301 -9.89 7.68 18.18
C ASP A 301 -10.95 7.40 19.26
N VAL A 302 -11.14 6.11 19.67
CA VAL A 302 -12.12 5.74 20.70
C VAL A 302 -11.53 5.90 22.11
N SER A 303 -10.36 5.29 22.40
CA SER A 303 -9.75 5.38 23.73
C SER A 303 -8.85 6.61 23.93
N GLY A 304 -8.66 7.43 22.88
CA GLY A 304 -7.95 8.72 22.98
C GLY A 304 -6.43 8.60 23.18
N ARG A 305 -5.84 7.41 23.08
CA ARG A 305 -4.41 7.18 23.28
C ARG A 305 -3.62 7.57 22.03
N ARG A 306 -3.45 8.87 21.78
CA ARG A 306 -2.86 9.41 20.53
C ARG A 306 -1.33 9.55 20.55
N GLY A 307 -0.70 9.60 21.74
CA GLY A 307 0.72 9.95 21.90
C GLY A 307 1.67 9.01 21.16
N TRP A 308 1.51 7.71 21.32
CA TRP A 308 2.35 6.68 20.70
C TRP A 308 2.20 6.60 19.17
N ALA A 309 1.04 6.99 18.64
CA ALA A 309 0.75 6.91 17.21
C ALA A 309 1.30 8.10 16.41
N ARG A 310 1.84 9.14 17.06
CA ARG A 310 2.39 10.33 16.39
C ARG A 310 3.41 9.98 15.29
N PRO A 311 4.39 9.10 15.48
CA PRO A 311 5.33 8.70 14.42
C PRO A 311 4.62 8.16 13.19
N LEU A 312 3.62 7.30 13.37
CA LEU A 312 2.82 6.74 12.29
C LEU A 312 2.00 7.82 11.56
N VAL A 313 1.37 8.72 12.31
CA VAL A 313 0.64 9.86 11.72
C VAL A 313 1.57 10.73 10.88
N VAL A 314 2.78 11.01 11.34
CA VAL A 314 3.78 11.78 10.61
C VAL A 314 4.13 11.10 9.28
N TYR A 315 4.35 9.78 9.27
CA TYR A 315 4.54 9.00 8.06
C TYR A 315 3.33 9.08 7.11
N GLY A 316 2.13 8.92 7.64
CA GLY A 316 0.89 8.91 6.85
C GLY A 316 0.58 10.23 6.15
N MET A 317 1.10 11.35 6.65
CA MET A 317 0.83 12.69 6.09
C MET A 317 1.57 12.96 4.78
N ASN A 318 2.75 12.36 4.57
CA ASN A 318 3.59 12.52 3.38
C ASN A 318 3.94 11.15 2.73
N ALA A 319 3.00 10.21 2.73
CA ALA A 319 3.21 8.81 2.40
C ALA A 319 3.87 8.60 1.02
N ILE A 320 3.33 9.21 -0.05
CA ILE A 320 3.87 9.05 -1.40
C ILE A 320 5.24 9.72 -1.52
N THR A 321 5.41 10.88 -0.92
CA THR A 321 6.68 11.62 -0.94
C THR A 321 7.82 10.81 -0.36
N VAL A 322 7.62 10.24 0.83
CA VAL A 322 8.67 9.44 1.48
C VAL A 322 8.92 8.13 0.74
N PHE A 323 7.89 7.50 0.17
CA PHE A 323 8.06 6.30 -0.66
C PHE A 323 8.96 6.58 -1.88
N VAL A 324 8.66 7.66 -2.61
CA VAL A 324 9.47 8.08 -3.78
C VAL A 324 10.88 8.45 -3.35
N ALA A 325 11.02 9.30 -2.34
CA ALA A 325 12.33 9.78 -1.88
C ALA A 325 13.21 8.63 -1.37
N SER A 326 12.65 7.72 -0.55
CA SER A 326 13.39 6.57 -0.03
C SER A 326 13.86 5.63 -1.15
N GLY A 327 13.01 5.36 -2.13
CA GLY A 327 13.36 4.53 -3.28
C GLY A 327 14.46 5.15 -4.14
N LEU A 328 14.40 6.48 -4.40
CA LEU A 328 15.43 7.19 -5.16
C LEU A 328 16.76 7.21 -4.42
N VAL A 329 16.77 7.50 -3.12
CA VAL A 329 17.98 7.51 -2.30
C VAL A 329 18.61 6.11 -2.25
N ALA A 330 17.82 5.07 -1.98
CA ALA A 330 18.31 3.69 -1.97
C ALA A 330 18.94 3.31 -3.32
N LYS A 331 18.24 3.61 -4.44
CA LYS A 331 18.75 3.35 -5.78
C LYS A 331 20.03 4.10 -6.09
N THR A 332 20.15 5.37 -5.66
CA THR A 332 21.36 6.16 -5.79
C THR A 332 22.53 5.53 -5.01
N LEU A 333 22.30 5.14 -3.75
CA LEU A 333 23.33 4.51 -2.91
C LEU A 333 23.79 3.16 -3.47
N VAL A 334 22.88 2.37 -4.05
CA VAL A 334 23.22 1.09 -4.70
C VAL A 334 24.08 1.31 -5.95
N LEU A 335 23.81 2.36 -6.72
CA LEU A 335 24.54 2.66 -7.95
C LEU A 335 25.84 3.43 -7.72
N TRP A 336 25.97 4.09 -6.60
CA TRP A 336 27.18 4.83 -6.23
C TRP A 336 28.30 3.85 -5.85
N ARG A 337 29.28 3.68 -6.73
CA ARG A 337 30.44 2.79 -6.53
C ARG A 337 31.56 3.51 -5.81
N VAL A 338 32.09 2.84 -4.79
CA VAL A 338 33.20 3.32 -3.96
C VAL A 338 34.26 2.22 -3.80
N PRO A 339 35.55 2.56 -3.58
CA PRO A 339 36.57 1.56 -3.24
C PRO A 339 36.23 0.86 -1.92
N ASP A 340 36.43 -0.45 -1.83
CA ASP A 340 36.17 -1.24 -0.62
C ASP A 340 37.43 -1.46 0.25
N GLY A 341 38.55 -0.87 -0.13
CA GLY A 341 39.84 -0.98 0.58
C GLY A 341 40.63 -2.24 0.19
N SER A 342 40.07 -3.18 -0.57
CA SER A 342 40.77 -4.39 -1.09
C SER A 342 41.26 -4.23 -2.51
N GLY A 343 41.05 -3.06 -3.14
CA GLY A 343 41.29 -2.82 -4.56
C GLY A 343 40.09 -3.09 -5.48
N ALA A 344 38.99 -3.61 -4.93
CA ALA A 344 37.71 -3.76 -5.62
C ALA A 344 36.77 -2.57 -5.34
N THR A 345 35.60 -2.57 -5.98
CA THR A 345 34.57 -1.54 -5.72
C THR A 345 33.29 -2.19 -5.23
N THR A 346 32.68 -1.59 -4.22
CA THR A 346 31.36 -1.95 -3.69
C THR A 346 30.38 -0.79 -3.87
N SER A 347 29.09 -1.03 -3.63
CA SER A 347 28.12 0.07 -3.57
C SER A 347 28.23 0.81 -2.23
N MET A 348 27.95 2.12 -2.23
CA MET A 348 27.86 2.90 -0.99
C MET A 348 26.83 2.29 -0.03
N TYR A 349 25.74 1.74 -0.55
CA TYR A 349 24.71 1.03 0.22
C TYR A 349 25.32 -0.14 1.00
N ASN A 350 26.07 -1.01 0.30
CA ASN A 350 26.71 -2.18 0.90
C ASN A 350 27.82 -1.78 1.89
N LEU A 351 28.62 -0.78 1.53
CA LEU A 351 29.67 -0.26 2.41
C LEU A 351 29.11 0.21 3.75
N VAL A 352 28.03 1.01 3.73
CA VAL A 352 27.36 1.47 4.96
C VAL A 352 26.80 0.30 5.75
N TYR A 353 26.16 -0.66 5.07
CA TYR A 353 25.66 -1.86 5.73
C TYR A 353 26.76 -2.65 6.43
N GLU A 354 27.85 -2.97 5.72
CA GLU A 354 28.93 -3.80 6.25
C GLU A 354 29.69 -3.11 7.37
N THR A 355 30.05 -1.84 7.20
CA THR A 355 30.90 -1.12 8.17
C THR A 355 30.12 -0.62 9.39
N ALA A 356 28.91 -0.11 9.22
CA ALA A 356 28.17 0.54 10.29
C ALA A 356 27.18 -0.40 11.02
N PHE A 357 26.83 -1.56 10.43
CA PHE A 357 25.82 -2.45 11.01
C PHE A 357 26.28 -3.90 11.12
N ALA A 358 26.71 -4.54 10.03
CA ALA A 358 27.07 -5.95 10.04
C ALA A 358 28.34 -6.22 10.87
N SER A 359 29.25 -5.26 10.95
CA SER A 359 30.51 -5.36 11.69
C SER A 359 30.35 -5.67 13.18
N TRP A 360 29.28 -5.21 13.81
CA TRP A 360 29.02 -5.43 15.25
C TRP A 360 27.79 -6.29 15.55
N ALA A 361 26.76 -6.26 14.66
CA ALA A 361 25.52 -6.99 14.91
C ALA A 361 25.48 -8.36 14.17
N GLY A 362 26.46 -8.62 13.32
CA GLY A 362 26.47 -9.74 12.39
C GLY A 362 25.53 -9.52 11.20
N PRO A 363 25.59 -10.41 10.19
CA PRO A 363 24.93 -10.13 8.89
C PRO A 363 23.39 -10.05 9.00
N LEU A 364 22.73 -10.92 9.72
CA LEU A 364 21.27 -10.97 9.80
C LEU A 364 20.70 -9.82 10.66
N ASN A 365 21.24 -9.64 11.88
CA ASN A 365 20.81 -8.55 12.77
C ASN A 365 21.23 -7.19 12.23
N GLY A 366 22.42 -7.10 11.61
CA GLY A 366 22.90 -5.88 10.95
C GLY A 366 21.98 -5.45 9.80
N SER A 367 21.47 -6.42 9.03
CA SER A 367 20.51 -6.14 7.96
C SER A 367 19.20 -5.57 8.49
N LEU A 368 18.66 -6.13 9.58
CA LEU A 368 17.48 -5.60 10.25
C LEU A 368 17.75 -4.22 10.87
N ALA A 369 18.92 -4.04 11.53
CA ALA A 369 19.30 -2.76 12.14
C ALA A 369 19.43 -1.65 11.09
N PHE A 370 20.01 -1.96 9.92
CA PHE A 370 20.08 -1.04 8.78
C PHE A 370 18.68 -0.63 8.29
N ALA A 371 17.78 -1.62 8.10
CA ALA A 371 16.41 -1.35 7.70
C ALA A 371 15.66 -0.48 8.71
N ALA A 372 15.81 -0.78 10.00
CA ALA A 372 15.24 0.02 11.09
C ALA A 372 15.84 1.44 11.14
N ALA A 373 17.15 1.59 10.96
CA ALA A 373 17.80 2.89 10.88
C ALA A 373 17.29 3.70 9.68
N THR A 374 17.04 3.06 8.54
CA THR A 374 16.42 3.70 7.36
C THR A 374 15.02 4.21 7.69
N VAL A 375 14.20 3.44 8.39
CA VAL A 375 12.88 3.90 8.87
C VAL A 375 13.03 5.09 9.80
N LEU A 376 13.93 5.04 10.78
CA LEU A 376 14.15 6.14 11.72
C LEU A 376 14.70 7.41 11.05
N PHE A 377 15.60 7.26 10.10
CA PHE A 377 16.11 8.38 9.29
C PHE A 377 14.97 9.10 8.55
N TRP A 378 14.11 8.33 7.85
CA TRP A 378 12.98 8.92 7.16
C TRP A 378 11.93 9.50 8.11
N LEU A 379 11.75 8.91 9.29
CA LEU A 379 10.92 9.50 10.34
C LEU A 379 11.46 10.88 10.75
N ALA A 380 12.77 11.01 10.96
CA ALA A 380 13.39 12.30 11.31
C ALA A 380 13.16 13.35 10.23
N VAL A 381 13.37 12.99 8.94
CA VAL A 381 13.10 13.89 7.80
C VAL A 381 11.62 14.32 7.78
N LEU A 382 10.70 13.35 7.90
CA LEU A 382 9.27 13.62 7.91
C LEU A 382 8.83 14.44 9.14
N TRP A 383 9.51 14.24 10.28
CA TRP A 383 9.24 15.01 11.49
C TRP A 383 9.60 16.50 11.31
N VAL A 384 10.73 16.79 10.64
CA VAL A 384 11.11 18.17 10.26
C VAL A 384 10.06 18.76 9.31
N MET A 385 9.62 18.01 8.28
CA MET A 385 8.54 18.44 7.38
C MET A 385 7.24 18.74 8.15
N TYR A 386 6.88 17.84 9.06
CA TYR A 386 5.70 17.98 9.90
C TYR A 386 5.77 19.23 10.79
N ALA A 387 6.90 19.45 11.46
CA ALA A 387 7.12 20.63 12.32
C ALA A 387 7.03 21.93 11.53
N ARG A 388 7.53 21.92 10.28
CA ARG A 388 7.47 23.05 9.35
C ARG A 388 6.16 23.14 8.56
N ARG A 389 5.18 22.23 8.84
CA ARG A 389 3.87 22.16 8.15
C ARG A 389 3.98 21.97 6.63
N ILE A 390 5.03 21.26 6.16
CA ILE A 390 5.24 20.92 4.75
C ILE A 390 4.50 19.60 4.47
N PHE A 391 3.39 19.67 3.74
CA PHE A 391 2.60 18.52 3.33
C PHE A 391 2.48 18.51 1.80
N ILE A 392 3.24 17.62 1.16
CA ILE A 392 3.21 17.45 -0.29
C ILE A 392 2.03 16.54 -0.62
N LYS A 393 1.01 17.12 -1.19
CA LYS A 393 -0.20 16.40 -1.64
C LYS A 393 -0.06 16.13 -3.14
N VAL A 394 0.00 14.85 -3.46
CA VAL A 394 -0.11 14.38 -4.85
C VAL A 394 -1.56 14.05 -5.15
#